data_40527f42d057f1d16af299f9dda34365
#
_entry.id   40527f42d057f1d16af299f9dda34365
#
_cell.length_a   1.000
_cell.length_b   1.000
_cell.length_c   1.000
_cell.angle_alpha   90.00
_cell.angle_beta   90.00
_cell.angle_gamma   90.00
#
_symmetry.space_group_name_H-M   'P 1'
#
loop_
_entity.id
_entity.type
_entity.pdbx_description
1 polymer ?
#
loop_
_entity_poly.entity_id
_entity_poly.type
_entity_poly.pdbx_seq_one_letter_code
_entity_poly.pdbx_strand_id
1 'polypeptide(L)'
;KIGPVDGSDHIGGNYAAAINLETGKLSDCTTHPTTKIHQRYSNHPDTNIKIEGVTIPNWKLLEKQILHAANSLPMLKVIGWDFVIGKKGLVAIEGNHHPDPDVLQGHEPLLTDKRIKAFYKFYKII
;
A
#
# COMPACT_ATOMS: atom_id res chain seq x y z
N LYS A 1 -9.96 -9.47 15.45
CA LYS A 1 -9.77 -10.71 14.68
C LYS A 1 -8.41 -10.62 14.01
N ILE A 2 -7.53 -11.57 14.27
CA ILE A 2 -6.22 -11.61 13.61
C ILE A 2 -6.47 -12.27 12.25
N GLY A 3 -6.44 -11.48 11.20
CA GLY A 3 -6.43 -12.00 9.84
C GLY A 3 -5.12 -12.70 9.52
N PRO A 4 -5.04 -13.49 8.44
CA PRO A 4 -3.79 -14.10 8.01
C PRO A 4 -2.74 -13.02 7.74
N VAL A 5 -1.50 -13.36 8.03
CA VAL A 5 -0.37 -12.42 7.99
C VAL A 5 -0.07 -11.91 6.57
N ASP A 6 -0.40 -12.72 5.56
CA ASP A 6 -0.13 -12.45 4.16
C ASP A 6 -1.32 -11.87 3.37
N GLY A 7 -2.46 -11.66 4.01
CA GLY A 7 -3.65 -11.16 3.32
C GLY A 7 -4.28 -12.12 2.33
N SER A 8 -3.80 -13.35 2.24
CA SER A 8 -4.24 -14.34 1.26
C SER A 8 -5.61 -14.96 1.57
N ASP A 9 -6.09 -14.81 2.80
CA ASP A 9 -7.39 -15.34 3.19
C ASP A 9 -8.51 -14.34 2.91
N HIS A 10 -9.23 -14.58 1.86
CA HIS A 10 -10.33 -13.75 1.37
C HIS A 10 -11.57 -13.71 2.29
N ILE A 11 -11.55 -14.44 3.37
CA ILE A 11 -12.67 -14.56 4.33
C ILE A 11 -12.39 -13.77 5.62
N GLY A 12 -11.16 -13.36 5.86
CA GLY A 12 -10.68 -13.00 7.18
C GLY A 12 -10.62 -11.51 7.54
N GLY A 13 -10.94 -10.61 6.63
CA GLY A 13 -11.05 -9.20 6.99
C GLY A 13 -9.72 -8.47 7.16
N ASN A 14 -8.75 -8.69 6.29
CA ASN A 14 -7.65 -7.76 6.12
C ASN A 14 -8.15 -6.50 5.43
N TYR A 15 -7.76 -5.37 5.97
CA TYR A 15 -8.17 -4.06 5.48
C TYR A 15 -6.94 -3.30 5.02
N ALA A 16 -7.05 -2.62 3.87
CA ALA A 16 -6.02 -1.78 3.32
C ALA A 16 -6.47 -0.32 3.26
N ALA A 17 -5.63 0.60 3.68
CA ALA A 17 -5.83 2.02 3.51
C ALA A 17 -4.75 2.59 2.59
N ALA A 18 -5.12 3.49 1.68
CA ALA A 18 -4.16 4.20 0.87
C ALA A 18 -3.44 5.26 1.70
N ILE A 19 -2.20 5.56 1.33
CA ILE A 19 -1.40 6.60 1.97
C ILE A 19 -1.27 7.77 1.00
N ASN A 20 -1.66 8.96 1.44
CA ASN A 20 -1.30 10.17 0.72
C ASN A 20 0.21 10.40 0.83
N LEU A 21 0.93 10.31 -0.28
CA LEU A 21 2.38 10.34 -0.31
C LEU A 21 2.99 11.67 0.13
N GLU A 22 2.26 12.78 0.00
CA GLU A 22 2.73 14.09 0.42
C GLU A 22 2.63 14.28 1.93
N THR A 23 1.55 13.79 2.52
CA THR A 23 1.20 14.08 3.92
C THR A 23 1.38 12.90 4.88
N GLY A 24 1.43 11.67 4.36
CA GLY A 24 1.42 10.44 5.15
C GLY A 24 0.06 10.12 5.79
N LYS A 25 -1.02 10.83 5.37
CA LYS A 25 -2.38 10.56 5.85
C LYS A 25 -2.96 9.31 5.22
N LEU A 26 -3.65 8.52 6.03
CA LEU A 26 -4.40 7.36 5.58
C LEU A 26 -5.76 7.78 5.02
N SER A 27 -6.19 7.10 3.96
CA SER A 27 -7.60 7.12 3.52
C SER A 27 -8.48 6.31 4.48
N ASP A 28 -9.77 6.21 4.17
CA ASP A 28 -10.59 5.11 4.67
C ASP A 28 -9.93 3.77 4.30
N CYS A 29 -10.25 2.71 4.99
CA CYS A 29 -9.78 1.37 4.62
C CYS A 29 -10.84 0.60 3.85
N THR A 30 -10.37 -0.27 2.95
CA THR A 30 -11.20 -1.16 2.15
C THR A 30 -10.91 -2.61 2.48
N THR A 31 -11.91 -3.46 2.28
CA THR A 31 -11.68 -4.92 2.22
C THR A 31 -10.77 -5.25 1.04
N HIS A 32 -10.12 -6.41 1.06
CA HIS A 32 -9.27 -6.84 -0.05
C HIS A 32 -10.07 -6.88 -1.37
N PRO A 33 -9.48 -6.44 -2.51
CA PRO A 33 -10.20 -6.36 -3.79
C PRO A 33 -10.84 -7.66 -4.28
N THR A 34 -10.28 -8.81 -3.86
CA THR A 34 -10.82 -10.13 -4.22
C THR A 34 -12.01 -10.57 -3.37
N THR A 35 -12.39 -9.79 -2.34
CA THR A 35 -13.58 -10.09 -1.56
C THR A 35 -14.84 -9.81 -2.40
N LYS A 36 -15.86 -10.66 -2.27
CA LYS A 36 -17.12 -10.52 -3.03
C LYS A 36 -17.85 -9.20 -2.77
N ILE A 37 -17.59 -8.57 -1.63
CA ILE A 37 -18.24 -7.32 -1.22
C ILE A 37 -17.17 -6.31 -0.90
N HIS A 38 -17.05 -5.29 -1.74
CA HIS A 38 -16.17 -4.15 -1.51
C HIS A 38 -16.83 -3.23 -0.49
N GLN A 39 -16.24 -3.14 0.69
CA GLN A 39 -16.71 -2.25 1.75
C GLN A 39 -15.62 -1.26 2.14
N ARG A 40 -16.04 -0.06 2.53
CA ARG A 40 -15.14 1.02 2.98
C ARG A 40 -15.50 1.42 4.41
N TYR A 41 -14.48 1.69 5.22
CA TYR A 41 -14.64 1.99 6.63
C TYR A 41 -13.69 3.13 7.04
N SER A 42 -14.24 4.14 7.71
CA SER A 42 -13.42 5.20 8.31
C SER A 42 -12.71 4.74 9.59
N ASN A 43 -13.30 3.75 10.28
CA ASN A 43 -12.74 3.12 11.48
C ASN A 43 -12.55 1.63 11.24
N HIS A 44 -11.63 1.01 11.94
CA HIS A 44 -11.43 -0.44 11.89
C HIS A 44 -12.69 -1.17 12.39
N PRO A 45 -13.30 -2.05 11.57
CA PRO A 45 -14.61 -2.63 11.90
C PRO A 45 -14.66 -3.40 13.23
N ASP A 46 -13.60 -4.15 13.56
CA ASP A 46 -13.59 -4.99 14.77
C ASP A 46 -13.21 -4.18 16.04
N THR A 47 -12.39 -3.15 15.92
CA THR A 47 -11.83 -2.42 17.08
C THR A 47 -12.38 -1.02 17.24
N ASN A 48 -13.08 -0.52 16.22
CA ASN A 48 -13.57 0.86 16.11
C ASN A 48 -12.46 1.94 16.23
N ILE A 49 -11.20 1.55 16.06
CA ILE A 49 -10.09 2.50 16.03
C ILE A 49 -10.15 3.29 14.73
N LYS A 50 -10.01 4.61 14.83
CA LYS A 50 -10.00 5.50 13.67
C LYS A 50 -8.81 5.21 12.78
N ILE A 51 -9.06 5.10 11.47
CA ILE A 51 -8.05 4.91 10.42
C ILE A 51 -8.00 6.14 9.52
N GLU A 52 -9.13 6.55 8.97
CA GLU A 52 -9.20 7.67 8.03
C GLU A 52 -8.68 8.97 8.64
N GLY A 53 -7.76 9.61 7.92
CA GLY A 53 -7.14 10.88 8.32
C GLY A 53 -6.04 10.75 9.37
N VAL A 54 -5.75 9.54 9.86
CA VAL A 54 -4.59 9.29 10.74
C VAL A 54 -3.31 9.48 9.92
N THR A 55 -2.36 10.21 10.48
CA THR A 55 -1.06 10.42 9.83
C THR A 55 -0.03 9.42 10.37
N ILE A 56 0.69 8.77 9.46
CA ILE A 56 1.79 7.88 9.83
C ILE A 56 2.90 8.69 10.49
N PRO A 57 3.32 8.34 11.71
CA PRO A 57 4.39 9.05 12.40
C PRO A 57 5.68 9.06 11.59
N ASN A 58 6.38 10.20 11.59
CA ASN A 58 7.67 10.36 10.91
C ASN A 58 7.63 10.06 9.39
N TRP A 59 6.48 10.28 8.73
CA TRP A 59 6.26 9.93 7.33
C TRP A 59 7.41 10.37 6.41
N LYS A 60 7.89 11.61 6.54
CA LYS A 60 8.97 12.13 5.69
C LYS A 60 10.31 11.38 5.84
N LEU A 61 10.58 10.83 7.01
CA LEU A 61 11.75 9.98 7.21
C LEU A 61 11.53 8.61 6.56
N LEU A 62 10.33 8.04 6.73
CA LEU A 62 9.96 6.76 6.12
C LEU A 62 9.98 6.84 4.59
N GLU A 63 9.43 7.90 4.01
CA GLU A 63 9.47 8.19 2.57
C GLU A 63 10.92 8.18 2.03
N LYS A 64 11.84 8.86 2.72
CA LYS A 64 13.27 8.85 2.35
C LYS A 64 13.87 7.45 2.41
N GLN A 65 13.53 6.65 3.40
CA GLN A 65 14.02 5.28 3.53
C GLN A 65 13.47 4.38 2.42
N ILE A 66 12.20 4.52 2.06
CA ILE A 66 11.57 3.80 0.93
C ILE A 66 12.26 4.16 -0.39
N LEU A 67 12.45 5.45 -0.65
CA LEU A 67 13.14 5.91 -1.86
C LEU A 67 14.60 5.45 -1.92
N HIS A 68 15.29 5.41 -0.78
CA HIS A 68 16.64 4.87 -0.71
C HIS A 68 16.67 3.38 -1.08
N ALA A 69 15.77 2.58 -0.52
CA ALA A 69 15.64 1.16 -0.86
C ALA A 69 15.34 0.96 -2.36
N ALA A 70 14.41 1.72 -2.93
CA ALA A 70 14.07 1.66 -4.35
C ALA A 70 15.29 2.00 -5.24
N ASN A 71 16.04 3.05 -4.89
CA ASN A 71 17.20 3.49 -5.66
C ASN A 71 18.40 2.54 -5.57
N SER A 72 18.44 1.63 -4.59
CA SER A 72 19.50 0.63 -4.49
C SER A 72 19.38 -0.50 -5.54
N LEU A 73 18.23 -0.59 -6.23
CA LEU A 73 17.96 -1.59 -7.27
C LEU A 73 17.54 -0.93 -8.60
N PRO A 74 18.41 -0.11 -9.22
CA PRO A 74 18.02 0.73 -10.37
C PRO A 74 17.63 -0.07 -11.63
N MET A 75 17.99 -1.35 -11.70
CA MET A 75 17.60 -2.26 -12.78
C MET A 75 16.12 -2.64 -12.72
N LEU A 76 15.49 -2.62 -11.55
CA LEU A 76 14.09 -2.92 -11.38
C LEU A 76 13.26 -1.64 -11.43
N LYS A 77 12.41 -1.51 -12.44
CA LYS A 77 11.62 -0.29 -12.66
C LYS A 77 10.37 -0.20 -11.80
N VAL A 78 9.82 -1.36 -11.43
CA VAL A 78 8.69 -1.49 -10.52
C VAL A 78 9.01 -2.57 -9.51
N ILE A 79 8.81 -2.28 -8.24
CA ILE A 79 8.99 -3.22 -7.13
C ILE A 79 7.82 -3.04 -6.18
N GLY A 80 7.13 -4.12 -5.87
CA GLY A 80 6.19 -4.17 -4.75
C GLY A 80 6.95 -4.46 -3.47
N TRP A 81 7.05 -3.47 -2.59
CA TRP A 81 7.74 -3.60 -1.32
C TRP A 81 6.77 -3.83 -0.18
N ASP A 82 7.04 -4.82 0.64
CA ASP A 82 6.40 -4.99 1.94
C ASP A 82 7.32 -4.47 3.03
N PHE A 83 6.90 -3.38 3.68
CA PHE A 83 7.61 -2.76 4.78
C PHE A 83 6.80 -2.85 6.09
N VAL A 84 7.51 -3.08 7.17
CA VAL A 84 6.96 -2.91 8.52
C VAL A 84 7.59 -1.69 9.17
N ILE A 85 6.76 -0.84 9.77
CA ILE A 85 7.21 0.32 10.53
C ILE A 85 7.52 -0.14 11.95
N GLY A 86 8.81 -0.26 12.26
CA GLY A 86 9.31 -0.61 13.59
C GLY A 86 9.71 0.61 14.42
N LYS A 87 10.09 0.38 15.66
CA LYS A 87 10.57 1.46 16.57
C LYS A 87 11.81 2.18 16.04
N LYS A 88 12.62 1.53 15.21
CA LYS A 88 13.87 2.07 14.65
C LYS A 88 13.74 2.54 13.19
N GLY A 89 12.54 2.55 12.62
CA GLY A 89 12.29 2.89 11.23
C GLY A 89 11.69 1.74 10.43
N LEU A 90 11.86 1.76 9.11
CA LEU A 90 11.36 0.74 8.21
C LEU A 90 12.20 -0.54 8.28
N VAL A 91 11.50 -1.65 8.23
CA VAL A 91 12.08 -2.97 7.99
C VAL A 91 11.46 -3.53 6.71
N ALA A 92 12.28 -3.79 5.69
CA ALA A 92 11.84 -4.46 4.48
C ALA A 92 11.65 -5.95 4.79
N ILE A 93 10.47 -6.45 4.51
CA ILE A 93 10.12 -7.86 4.66
C ILE A 93 10.33 -8.57 3.33
N GLU A 94 9.81 -7.97 2.25
CA GLU A 94 9.83 -8.56 0.92
C GLU A 94 9.87 -7.49 -0.16
N GLY A 95 10.44 -7.84 -1.33
CA GLY A 95 10.42 -7.02 -2.53
C GLY A 95 10.08 -7.87 -3.74
N ASN A 96 8.93 -7.64 -4.35
CA ASN A 96 8.43 -8.38 -5.52
C ASN A 96 8.68 -7.60 -6.80
N HIS A 97 9.36 -8.21 -7.77
CA HIS A 97 9.65 -7.59 -9.07
C HIS A 97 8.45 -7.61 -10.04
N HIS A 98 7.45 -8.43 -9.75
CA HIS A 98 6.15 -8.43 -10.43
C HIS A 98 5.04 -8.28 -9.40
N PRO A 99 4.84 -7.07 -8.83
CA PRO A 99 3.80 -6.87 -7.83
C PRO A 99 2.42 -7.03 -8.44
N ASP A 100 1.53 -7.66 -7.68
CA ASP A 100 0.12 -7.72 -8.04
C ASP A 100 -0.50 -6.31 -7.91
N PRO A 101 -1.10 -5.76 -8.97
CA PRO A 101 -1.70 -4.45 -8.94
C PRO A 101 -3.00 -4.37 -8.14
N ASP A 102 -3.64 -5.47 -7.82
CA ASP A 102 -4.98 -5.49 -7.22
C ASP A 102 -5.04 -4.71 -5.91
N VAL A 103 -4.07 -4.90 -5.02
CA VAL A 103 -4.01 -4.15 -3.75
C VAL A 103 -3.82 -2.66 -3.99
N LEU A 104 -2.99 -2.28 -4.96
CA LEU A 104 -2.74 -0.87 -5.31
C LEU A 104 -3.98 -0.20 -5.91
N GLN A 105 -4.84 -0.97 -6.57
CA GLN A 105 -6.07 -0.52 -7.21
C GLN A 105 -7.29 -0.58 -6.29
N GLY A 106 -7.13 -1.01 -5.04
CA GLY A 106 -8.23 -1.16 -4.10
C GLY A 106 -8.99 0.15 -3.79
N HIS A 107 -8.36 1.30 -3.97
CA HIS A 107 -8.96 2.61 -3.76
C HIS A 107 -9.32 3.31 -5.05
N GLU A 108 -8.39 3.33 -6.01
CA GLU A 108 -8.57 3.98 -7.31
C GLU A 108 -7.83 3.17 -8.39
N PRO A 109 -8.35 3.15 -9.63
CA PRO A 109 -7.66 2.51 -10.73
C PRO A 109 -6.28 3.15 -10.97
N LEU A 110 -5.23 2.36 -10.95
CA LEU A 110 -3.83 2.81 -11.01
C LEU A 110 -3.53 3.72 -12.21
N LEU A 111 -4.13 3.42 -13.36
CA LEU A 111 -3.87 4.14 -14.62
C LEU A 111 -4.67 5.44 -14.77
N THR A 112 -5.45 5.84 -13.78
CA THR A 112 -6.07 7.18 -13.73
C THR A 112 -5.03 8.26 -13.40
N ASP A 113 -3.96 7.90 -12.66
CA ASP A 113 -2.82 8.80 -12.47
C ASP A 113 -2.01 8.89 -13.78
N LYS A 114 -1.98 10.10 -14.35
CA LYS A 114 -1.29 10.38 -15.62
C LYS A 114 0.21 10.09 -15.55
N ARG A 115 0.85 10.27 -14.38
CA ARG A 115 2.28 10.04 -14.17
C ARG A 115 2.57 8.54 -14.20
N ILE A 116 1.77 7.74 -13.51
CA ILE A 116 1.88 6.29 -13.50
C ILE A 116 1.64 5.73 -14.90
N LYS A 117 0.59 6.20 -15.57
CA LYS A 117 0.28 5.79 -16.95
C LYS A 117 1.42 6.12 -17.92
N ALA A 118 2.00 7.33 -17.82
CA ALA A 118 3.14 7.73 -18.64
C ALA A 118 4.38 6.88 -18.37
N PHE A 119 4.67 6.60 -17.11
CA PHE A 119 5.78 5.74 -16.69
C PHE A 119 5.63 4.32 -17.25
N TYR A 120 4.45 3.71 -17.10
CA TYR A 120 4.20 2.35 -17.58
C TYR A 120 4.32 2.25 -19.10
N LYS A 121 3.82 3.26 -19.83
CA LYS A 121 4.01 3.33 -21.29
C LYS A 121 5.47 3.49 -21.68
N PHE A 122 6.22 4.37 -21.00
CA PHE A 122 7.63 4.62 -21.30
C PHE A 122 8.47 3.34 -21.15
N TYR A 123 8.23 2.56 -20.10
CA TYR A 123 8.94 1.31 -19.86
C TYR A 123 8.28 0.09 -20.52
N LYS A 124 7.26 0.28 -21.37
CA LYS A 124 6.54 -0.80 -22.09
C LYS A 124 5.99 -1.87 -21.15
N ILE A 125 5.47 -1.46 -20.01
CA ILE A 125 4.79 -2.34 -19.05
C ILE A 125 3.34 -2.57 -19.51
N ILE A 126 2.75 -1.56 -20.15
CA ILE A 126 1.43 -1.61 -20.82
C ILE A 126 1.51 -1.04 -22.22
#